data_d355e1738c7dfe26f838abbba51adc9e
#
_entry.id   d355e1738c7dfe26f838abbba51adc9e
#
_cell.length_a   1.000
_cell.length_b   1.000
_cell.length_c   1.000
_cell.angle_alpha   90.00
_cell.angle_beta   90.00
_cell.angle_gamma   90.00
#
_symmetry.space_group_name_H-M   'P 1'
#
loop_
_entity.id
_entity.type
_entity.pdbx_description
1 polymer ?
#
loop_
_entity_poly.entity_id
_entity_poly.type
_entity_poly.pdbx_seq_one_letter_code
_entity_poly.pdbx_strand_id
1 'polypeptide(L)'
;MERPYQAYATTSTTSPLVKVFTWMAVALAVTAAMALAVFFGINVGLISESVYGGLMVGSIITLIISYIWFLFGGIRRGVGNPTIPFFLYAGSMGVVLSTLPFLYSVEMIGTAFGISAFVFGAFAAYGATTKTSLLGLGQFAFVAMLGLIVLSIVNIFIGSASMDWFISFGIFGVVLLIVAYQVWFVKQIAASGDITTGEAMYLAFSLYISFINIFLRILRFLAASRSSGRR
;
A
#
# COMPACT_ATOMS: atom_id res chain seq x y z
N MET A 1 -1.85 -16.07 -52.88
CA MET A 1 -1.63 -16.94 -51.70
C MET A 1 -1.49 -16.04 -50.48
N GLU A 2 -2.61 -15.71 -49.87
CA GLU A 2 -2.64 -14.94 -48.59
C GLU A 2 -2.38 -15.88 -47.43
N ARG A 3 -1.33 -15.62 -46.69
CA ARG A 3 -1.09 -16.32 -45.43
C ARG A 3 -2.05 -15.73 -44.40
N PRO A 4 -2.94 -16.53 -43.75
CA PRO A 4 -3.74 -16.00 -42.66
C PRO A 4 -2.82 -15.62 -41.49
N TYR A 5 -2.87 -14.36 -41.08
CA TYR A 5 -2.26 -13.85 -39.86
C TYR A 5 -2.99 -14.53 -38.69
N GLN A 6 -2.41 -15.62 -38.20
CA GLN A 6 -2.86 -16.22 -36.94
C GLN A 6 -2.45 -15.29 -35.81
N ALA A 7 -3.39 -14.47 -35.36
CA ALA A 7 -3.28 -13.79 -34.10
C ALA A 7 -3.12 -14.86 -33.01
N TYR A 8 -1.92 -14.97 -32.47
CA TYR A 8 -1.68 -15.68 -31.23
C TYR A 8 -2.39 -14.90 -30.11
N ALA A 9 -3.68 -15.17 -29.95
CA ALA A 9 -4.36 -14.88 -28.70
C ALA A 9 -3.82 -15.84 -27.65
N THR A 10 -2.73 -15.45 -27.01
CA THR A 10 -2.34 -16.04 -25.71
C THR A 10 -3.42 -15.62 -24.72
N THR A 11 -4.47 -16.42 -24.62
CA THR A 11 -5.46 -16.34 -23.55
C THR A 11 -4.74 -16.58 -22.24
N SER A 12 -4.27 -15.51 -21.58
CA SER A 12 -3.87 -15.63 -20.20
C SER A 12 -5.11 -15.99 -19.38
N THR A 13 -5.11 -17.21 -18.83
CA THR A 13 -6.23 -17.79 -18.07
C THR A 13 -6.54 -17.04 -16.76
N THR A 14 -5.72 -16.07 -16.38
CA THR A 14 -5.85 -15.34 -15.13
C THR A 14 -6.32 -13.90 -15.38
N SER A 15 -7.44 -13.52 -14.78
CA SER A 15 -7.95 -12.15 -14.93
C SER A 15 -6.90 -11.12 -14.43
N PRO A 16 -6.77 -9.95 -15.09
CA PRO A 16 -5.84 -8.90 -14.70
C PRO A 16 -5.99 -8.45 -13.24
N LEU A 17 -7.22 -8.41 -12.71
CA LEU A 17 -7.48 -8.14 -11.31
C LEU A 17 -6.80 -9.17 -10.40
N VAL A 18 -6.92 -10.46 -10.73
CA VAL A 18 -6.27 -11.53 -9.96
C VAL A 18 -4.76 -11.38 -10.00
N LYS A 19 -4.15 -11.07 -11.15
CA LYS A 19 -2.70 -10.80 -11.25
C LYS A 19 -2.27 -9.67 -10.30
N VAL A 20 -3.00 -8.55 -10.30
CA VAL A 20 -2.69 -7.38 -9.47
C VAL A 20 -2.83 -7.71 -7.97
N PHE A 21 -3.92 -8.35 -7.56
CA PHE A 21 -4.13 -8.73 -6.16
C PHE A 21 -3.12 -9.79 -5.69
N THR A 22 -2.71 -10.71 -6.57
CA THR A 22 -1.66 -11.69 -6.25
C THR A 22 -0.33 -10.99 -5.95
N TRP A 23 0.11 -10.04 -6.79
CA TRP A 23 1.33 -9.28 -6.53
C TRP A 23 1.23 -8.41 -5.26
N MET A 24 0.06 -7.82 -4.99
CA MET A 24 -0.19 -7.12 -3.74
C MET A 24 -0.06 -8.06 -2.52
N ALA A 25 -0.65 -9.26 -2.59
CA ALA A 25 -0.55 -10.25 -1.52
C ALA A 25 0.90 -10.72 -1.31
N VAL A 26 1.67 -10.91 -2.39
CA VAL A 26 3.09 -11.24 -2.32
C VAL A 26 3.87 -10.12 -1.61
N ALA A 27 3.62 -8.84 -1.94
CA ALA A 27 4.26 -7.72 -1.26
C ALA A 27 3.95 -7.69 0.24
N LEU A 28 2.68 -7.91 0.62
CA LEU A 28 2.28 -7.99 2.03
C LEU A 28 2.95 -9.16 2.75
N ALA A 29 3.06 -10.32 2.10
CA ALA A 29 3.75 -11.49 2.66
C ALA A 29 5.24 -11.22 2.88
N VAL A 30 5.92 -10.61 1.90
CA VAL A 30 7.34 -10.19 2.04
C VAL A 30 7.51 -9.19 3.17
N THR A 31 6.63 -8.21 3.28
CA THR A 31 6.64 -7.22 4.36
C THR A 31 6.48 -7.89 5.72
N ALA A 32 5.51 -8.79 5.86
CA ALA A 32 5.28 -9.52 7.11
C ALA A 32 6.46 -10.44 7.47
N ALA A 33 6.98 -11.18 6.50
CA ALA A 33 8.14 -12.07 6.71
C ALA A 33 9.38 -11.28 7.17
N MET A 34 9.66 -10.14 6.52
CA MET A 34 10.79 -9.29 6.89
C MET A 34 10.59 -8.65 8.27
N ALA A 35 9.36 -8.18 8.60
CA ALA A 35 9.05 -7.61 9.91
C ALA A 35 9.26 -8.65 11.02
N LEU A 36 8.80 -9.87 10.82
CA LEU A 36 9.00 -10.97 11.78
C LEU A 36 10.48 -11.36 11.88
N ALA A 37 11.20 -11.49 10.75
CA ALA A 37 12.61 -11.85 10.75
C ALA A 37 13.45 -10.83 11.55
N VAL A 38 13.21 -9.54 11.35
CA VAL A 38 13.93 -8.49 12.10
C VAL A 38 13.52 -8.51 13.58
N PHE A 39 12.21 -8.61 13.88
CA PHE A 39 11.71 -8.68 15.25
C PHE A 39 12.33 -9.85 16.03
N PHE A 40 12.29 -11.05 15.46
CA PHE A 40 12.92 -12.22 16.09
C PHE A 40 14.44 -12.11 16.16
N GLY A 41 15.10 -11.57 15.12
CA GLY A 41 16.54 -11.34 15.10
C GLY A 41 17.01 -10.43 16.25
N ILE A 42 16.22 -9.42 16.59
CA ILE A 42 16.50 -8.55 17.76
C ILE A 42 16.30 -9.33 19.06
N ASN A 43 15.19 -10.06 19.21
CA ASN A 43 14.87 -10.78 20.45
C ASN A 43 15.86 -11.91 20.78
N VAL A 44 16.43 -12.57 19.77
CA VAL A 44 17.45 -13.60 19.97
C VAL A 44 18.89 -13.06 19.99
N GLY A 45 19.07 -11.73 19.94
CA GLY A 45 20.38 -11.09 20.03
C GLY A 45 21.24 -11.18 18.74
N LEU A 46 20.68 -11.62 17.62
CA LEU A 46 21.39 -11.64 16.34
C LEU A 46 21.56 -10.24 15.73
N ILE A 47 20.66 -9.32 16.05
CA ILE A 47 20.67 -7.93 15.57
C ILE A 47 20.88 -7.04 16.79
N SER A 48 22.05 -6.38 16.87
CA SER A 48 22.33 -5.40 17.91
C SER A 48 21.57 -4.09 17.67
N GLU A 49 21.42 -3.27 18.71
CA GLU A 49 20.73 -1.98 18.60
C GLU A 49 21.35 -1.04 17.54
N SER A 50 22.67 -1.03 17.44
CA SER A 50 23.38 -0.22 16.44
C SER A 50 23.11 -0.70 15.01
N VAL A 51 23.09 -2.02 14.79
CA VAL A 51 22.74 -2.62 13.50
C VAL A 51 21.28 -2.34 13.17
N TYR A 52 20.38 -2.46 14.14
CA TYR A 52 18.96 -2.15 13.93
C TYR A 52 18.74 -0.68 13.55
N GLY A 53 19.41 0.26 14.23
CA GLY A 53 19.37 1.67 13.86
C GLY A 53 19.84 1.93 12.43
N GLY A 54 20.92 1.29 12.01
CA GLY A 54 21.43 1.35 10.63
C GLY A 54 20.44 0.76 9.61
N LEU A 55 19.82 -0.39 9.93
CA LEU A 55 18.78 -1.01 9.09
C LEU A 55 17.57 -0.10 8.94
N MET A 56 17.12 0.56 10.00
CA MET A 56 15.99 1.50 9.96
C MET A 56 16.27 2.69 9.05
N VAL A 57 17.42 3.36 9.22
CA VAL A 57 17.81 4.48 8.37
C VAL A 57 17.95 4.04 6.90
N GLY A 58 18.66 2.95 6.66
CA GLY A 58 18.82 2.37 5.32
C GLY A 58 17.48 2.01 4.67
N SER A 59 16.56 1.44 5.45
CA SER A 59 15.22 1.09 4.97
C SER A 59 14.39 2.32 4.59
N ILE A 60 14.43 3.39 5.39
CA ILE A 60 13.74 4.64 5.07
C ILE A 60 14.27 5.24 3.76
N ILE A 61 15.59 5.26 3.59
CA ILE A 61 16.23 5.75 2.35
C ILE A 61 15.78 4.89 1.16
N THR A 62 15.80 3.56 1.32
CA THR A 62 15.39 2.61 0.27
C THR A 62 13.90 2.76 -0.08
N LEU A 63 13.02 3.00 0.90
CA LEU A 63 11.60 3.30 0.68
C LEU A 63 11.43 4.53 -0.20
N ILE A 64 12.15 5.62 0.12
CA ILE A 64 12.06 6.88 -0.62
C ILE A 64 12.57 6.67 -2.07
N ILE A 65 13.72 6.04 -2.24
CA ILE A 65 14.30 5.79 -3.57
C ILE A 65 13.37 4.91 -4.41
N SER A 66 12.87 3.80 -3.84
CA SER A 66 11.97 2.89 -4.54
C SER A 66 10.65 3.57 -4.89
N TYR A 67 10.09 4.39 -3.99
CA TYR A 67 8.87 5.14 -4.25
C TYR A 67 9.05 6.17 -5.39
N ILE A 68 10.14 6.92 -5.35
CA ILE A 68 10.50 7.87 -6.42
C ILE A 68 10.66 7.13 -7.77
N TRP A 69 11.29 5.96 -7.75
CA TRP A 69 11.45 5.14 -8.95
C TRP A 69 10.07 4.74 -9.53
N PHE A 70 9.10 4.32 -8.68
CA PHE A 70 7.75 4.02 -9.12
C PHE A 70 7.01 5.26 -9.65
N LEU A 71 7.17 6.43 -9.04
CA LEU A 71 6.57 7.68 -9.54
C LEU A 71 7.04 8.02 -10.95
N PHE A 72 8.35 7.96 -11.21
CA PHE A 72 8.92 8.32 -12.51
C PHE A 72 8.87 7.17 -13.52
N GLY A 73 9.01 5.93 -13.09
CA GLY A 73 8.95 4.75 -13.95
C GLY A 73 7.55 4.50 -14.51
N GLY A 74 6.49 4.80 -13.75
CA GLY A 74 5.09 4.73 -14.19
C GLY A 74 4.74 5.73 -15.29
N ILE A 75 5.43 6.89 -15.35
CA ILE A 75 5.23 7.93 -16.36
C ILE A 75 5.91 7.52 -17.68
N ARG A 76 7.01 6.81 -17.64
CA ARG A 76 7.74 6.30 -18.83
C ARG A 76 7.48 4.81 -18.99
N ARG A 77 6.35 4.45 -19.60
CA ARG A 77 6.02 3.07 -19.95
C ARG A 77 7.20 2.42 -20.69
N GLY A 78 7.87 1.45 -20.06
CA GLY A 78 8.95 0.67 -20.66
C GLY A 78 10.35 0.91 -20.09
N VAL A 79 10.56 1.78 -19.11
CA VAL A 79 11.87 2.00 -18.51
C VAL A 79 12.02 1.15 -17.23
N GLY A 80 12.69 0.01 -17.39
CA GLY A 80 13.19 -0.81 -16.28
C GLY A 80 12.24 -1.89 -15.76
N ASN A 81 12.82 -2.89 -15.15
CA ASN A 81 12.10 -3.99 -14.52
C ASN A 81 11.58 -3.56 -13.14
N PRO A 82 10.24 -3.50 -12.89
CA PRO A 82 9.69 -3.06 -11.61
C PRO A 82 9.93 -4.04 -10.46
N THR A 83 10.42 -5.25 -10.73
CA THR A 83 10.57 -6.31 -9.74
C THR A 83 11.52 -5.91 -8.61
N ILE A 84 12.69 -5.37 -8.94
CA ILE A 84 13.70 -4.99 -7.93
C ILE A 84 13.17 -3.92 -6.98
N PRO A 85 12.71 -2.74 -7.45
CA PRO A 85 12.21 -1.70 -6.55
C PRO A 85 10.93 -2.13 -5.81
N PHE A 86 10.11 -3.02 -6.39
CA PHE A 86 8.93 -3.58 -5.74
C PHE A 86 9.30 -4.37 -4.48
N PHE A 87 10.23 -5.32 -4.60
CA PHE A 87 10.65 -6.14 -3.46
C PHE A 87 11.53 -5.38 -2.47
N LEU A 88 12.36 -4.44 -2.95
CA LEU A 88 13.10 -3.55 -2.06
C LEU A 88 12.17 -2.70 -1.21
N TYR A 89 11.10 -2.16 -1.79
CA TYR A 89 10.10 -1.41 -1.04
C TYR A 89 9.39 -2.28 -0.01
N ALA A 90 8.88 -3.46 -0.41
CA ALA A 90 8.16 -4.37 0.47
C ALA A 90 9.05 -4.87 1.64
N GLY A 91 10.30 -5.23 1.36
CA GLY A 91 11.27 -5.64 2.39
C GLY A 91 11.63 -4.51 3.35
N SER A 92 11.92 -3.32 2.82
CA SER A 92 12.23 -2.14 3.63
C SER A 92 11.04 -1.71 4.50
N MET A 93 9.81 -1.79 3.97
CA MET A 93 8.59 -1.56 4.75
C MET A 93 8.48 -2.58 5.88
N GLY A 94 8.85 -3.84 5.66
CA GLY A 94 8.89 -4.87 6.70
C GLY A 94 9.87 -4.53 7.83
N VAL A 95 11.06 -4.01 7.51
CA VAL A 95 12.00 -3.53 8.54
C VAL A 95 11.38 -2.40 9.35
N VAL A 96 10.72 -1.44 8.70
CA VAL A 96 10.05 -0.34 9.42
C VAL A 96 8.90 -0.87 10.30
N LEU A 97 8.10 -1.80 9.79
CA LEU A 97 6.97 -2.37 10.55
C LEU A 97 7.42 -3.35 11.67
N SER A 98 8.69 -3.77 11.69
CA SER A 98 9.22 -4.60 12.79
C SER A 98 9.22 -3.90 14.15
N THR A 99 9.03 -2.57 14.18
CA THR A 99 8.81 -1.80 15.41
C THR A 99 7.44 -2.06 16.05
N LEU A 100 6.44 -2.46 15.26
CA LEU A 100 5.06 -2.57 15.75
C LEU A 100 4.87 -3.55 16.92
N PRO A 101 5.49 -4.76 16.92
CA PRO A 101 5.35 -5.69 18.05
C PRO A 101 5.96 -5.19 19.35
N PHE A 102 6.86 -4.19 19.32
CA PHE A 102 7.39 -3.53 20.53
C PHE A 102 6.43 -2.47 21.08
N LEU A 103 5.56 -1.91 20.23
CA LEU A 103 4.63 -0.83 20.59
C LEU A 103 3.21 -1.35 20.86
N TYR A 104 2.82 -2.43 20.22
CA TYR A 104 1.45 -2.96 20.22
C TYR A 104 1.44 -4.47 20.45
N SER A 105 0.40 -4.97 21.12
CA SER A 105 0.25 -6.41 21.28
C SER A 105 -0.02 -7.09 19.92
N VAL A 106 0.44 -8.32 19.78
CA VAL A 106 0.23 -9.14 18.56
C VAL A 106 -1.25 -9.26 18.23
N GLU A 107 -2.11 -9.39 19.25
CA GLU A 107 -3.56 -9.42 19.11
C GLU A 107 -4.10 -8.13 18.48
N MET A 108 -3.61 -6.96 18.93
CA MET A 108 -4.02 -5.66 18.38
C MET A 108 -3.58 -5.52 16.91
N ILE A 109 -2.36 -5.94 16.59
CA ILE A 109 -1.83 -5.94 15.23
C ILE A 109 -2.69 -6.84 14.32
N GLY A 110 -3.01 -8.07 14.78
CA GLY A 110 -3.86 -9.00 14.06
C GLY A 110 -5.28 -8.48 13.86
N THR A 111 -5.89 -7.88 14.89
CA THR A 111 -7.21 -7.24 14.81
C THR A 111 -7.20 -6.09 13.81
N ALA A 112 -6.18 -5.21 13.88
CA ALA A 112 -6.03 -4.11 12.93
C ALA A 112 -5.89 -4.61 11.50
N PHE A 113 -5.12 -5.67 11.28
CA PHE A 113 -4.94 -6.28 9.97
C PHE A 113 -6.26 -6.85 9.43
N GLY A 114 -7.01 -7.59 10.25
CA GLY A 114 -8.31 -8.16 9.87
C GLY A 114 -9.34 -7.09 9.49
N ILE A 115 -9.47 -6.04 10.30
CA ILE A 115 -10.35 -4.90 10.01
C ILE A 115 -9.91 -4.19 8.72
N SER A 116 -8.60 -4.00 8.53
CA SER A 116 -8.05 -3.38 7.33
C SER A 116 -8.35 -4.19 6.07
N ALA A 117 -8.19 -5.50 6.13
CA ALA A 117 -8.51 -6.41 5.04
C ALA A 117 -10.00 -6.36 4.68
N PHE A 118 -10.87 -6.32 5.69
CA PHE A 118 -12.32 -6.21 5.48
C PHE A 118 -12.71 -4.88 4.83
N VAL A 119 -12.24 -3.76 5.38
CA VAL A 119 -12.58 -2.43 4.87
C VAL A 119 -11.98 -2.22 3.47
N PHE A 120 -10.73 -2.57 3.27
CA PHE A 120 -10.08 -2.54 1.96
C PHE A 120 -10.85 -3.39 0.94
N GLY A 121 -11.20 -4.63 1.32
CA GLY A 121 -11.95 -5.55 0.47
C GLY A 121 -13.32 -5.00 0.06
N ALA A 122 -14.04 -4.33 0.98
CA ALA A 122 -15.31 -3.71 0.69
C ALA A 122 -15.21 -2.60 -0.38
N PHE A 123 -14.23 -1.69 -0.25
CA PHE A 123 -14.00 -0.62 -1.22
C PHE A 123 -13.42 -1.15 -2.54
N ALA A 124 -12.58 -2.17 -2.48
CA ALA A 124 -12.08 -2.87 -3.67
C ALA A 124 -13.22 -3.55 -4.43
N ALA A 125 -14.13 -4.24 -3.74
CA ALA A 125 -15.31 -4.86 -4.34
C ALA A 125 -16.24 -3.81 -4.99
N TYR A 126 -16.45 -2.67 -4.34
CA TYR A 126 -17.18 -1.55 -4.93
C TYR A 126 -16.53 -1.07 -6.22
N GLY A 127 -15.22 -0.82 -6.23
CA GLY A 127 -14.47 -0.42 -7.43
C GLY A 127 -14.53 -1.45 -8.55
N ALA A 128 -14.48 -2.76 -8.20
CA ALA A 128 -14.56 -3.85 -9.18
C ALA A 128 -15.96 -3.99 -9.82
N THR A 129 -17.02 -3.79 -9.05
CA THR A 129 -18.41 -4.05 -9.47
C THR A 129 -19.11 -2.85 -10.07
N THR A 130 -18.71 -1.61 -9.68
CA THR A 130 -19.38 -0.40 -10.15
C THR A 130 -19.34 -0.26 -11.69
N LYS A 131 -20.47 0.20 -12.25
CA LYS A 131 -20.60 0.53 -13.67
C LYS A 131 -20.38 2.02 -13.96
N THR A 132 -20.40 2.84 -12.91
CA THR A 132 -20.19 4.29 -12.99
C THR A 132 -18.71 4.61 -13.13
N SER A 133 -18.37 5.64 -13.92
CA SER A 133 -16.99 6.14 -13.99
C SER A 133 -16.55 6.74 -12.66
N LEU A 134 -15.44 6.24 -12.10
CA LEU A 134 -14.85 6.78 -10.87
C LEU A 134 -13.74 7.82 -11.14
N LEU A 135 -13.60 8.33 -12.37
CA LEU A 135 -12.59 9.35 -12.69
C LEU A 135 -12.74 10.61 -11.83
N GLY A 136 -13.96 11.12 -11.69
CA GLY A 136 -14.22 12.28 -10.82
C GLY A 136 -13.90 12.02 -9.36
N LEU A 137 -14.16 10.79 -8.87
CA LEU A 137 -13.81 10.37 -7.52
C LEU A 137 -12.30 10.34 -7.32
N GLY A 138 -11.55 9.83 -8.32
CA GLY A 138 -10.09 9.82 -8.27
C GLY A 138 -9.49 11.23 -8.26
N GLN A 139 -10.02 12.15 -9.08
CA GLN A 139 -9.59 13.54 -9.10
C GLN A 139 -9.88 14.24 -7.77
N PHE A 140 -11.10 14.06 -7.23
CA PHE A 140 -11.47 14.60 -5.91
C PHE A 140 -10.54 14.05 -4.82
N ALA A 141 -10.33 12.74 -4.78
CA ALA A 141 -9.47 12.11 -3.78
C ALA A 141 -8.01 12.59 -3.87
N PHE A 142 -7.50 12.82 -5.09
CA PHE A 142 -6.16 13.39 -5.28
C PHE A 142 -6.05 14.80 -4.71
N VAL A 143 -7.00 15.70 -5.03
CA VAL A 143 -7.02 17.08 -4.52
C VAL A 143 -7.20 17.09 -3.00
N ALA A 144 -8.11 16.25 -2.48
CA ALA A 144 -8.33 16.13 -1.04
C ALA A 144 -7.06 15.64 -0.31
N MET A 145 -6.33 14.68 -0.89
CA MET A 145 -5.07 14.20 -0.34
C MET A 145 -4.02 15.32 -0.29
N LEU A 146 -3.88 16.12 -1.34
CA LEU A 146 -2.97 17.28 -1.34
C LEU A 146 -3.33 18.28 -0.24
N GLY A 147 -4.62 18.58 -0.07
CA GLY A 147 -5.11 19.45 1.01
C GLY A 147 -4.76 18.90 2.39
N LEU A 148 -4.94 17.59 2.62
CA LEU A 148 -4.62 16.95 3.88
C LEU A 148 -3.10 16.90 4.15
N ILE A 149 -2.27 16.78 3.10
CA ILE A 149 -0.80 16.88 3.23
C ILE A 149 -0.42 18.30 3.67
N VAL A 150 -0.97 19.34 3.05
CA VAL A 150 -0.72 20.72 3.45
C VAL A 150 -1.16 20.96 4.89
N LEU A 151 -2.36 20.50 5.28
CA LEU A 151 -2.83 20.58 6.67
C LEU A 151 -1.93 19.83 7.64
N SER A 152 -1.38 18.66 7.24
CA SER A 152 -0.41 17.91 8.05
C SER A 152 0.88 18.70 8.28
N ILE A 153 1.39 19.36 7.24
CA ILE A 153 2.58 20.22 7.35
C ILE A 153 2.30 21.41 8.29
N VAL A 154 1.16 22.07 8.12
CA VAL A 154 0.75 23.18 9.00
C VAL A 154 0.62 22.69 10.45
N ASN A 155 0.05 21.50 10.67
CA ASN A 155 -0.13 20.96 12.02
C ASN A 155 1.21 20.62 12.71
N ILE A 156 2.29 20.34 11.98
CA ILE A 156 3.63 20.17 12.57
C ILE A 156 4.06 21.44 13.33
N PHE A 157 3.70 22.64 12.83
CA PHE A 157 4.04 23.91 13.48
C PHE A 157 3.04 24.29 14.58
N ILE A 158 1.76 23.91 14.44
CA ILE A 158 0.71 24.23 15.43
C ILE A 158 0.75 23.23 16.62
N GLY A 159 1.05 21.96 16.36
CA GLY A 159 1.10 20.90 17.38
C GLY A 159 -0.28 20.53 17.96
N SER A 160 -1.38 20.77 17.22
CA SER A 160 -2.73 20.49 17.70
C SER A 160 -3.10 19.02 17.59
N ALA A 161 -3.31 18.35 18.74
CA ALA A 161 -3.75 16.96 18.79
C ALA A 161 -5.13 16.73 18.15
N SER A 162 -6.06 17.67 18.32
CA SER A 162 -7.39 17.59 17.69
C SER A 162 -7.28 17.67 16.17
N MET A 163 -6.47 18.58 15.65
CA MET A 163 -6.21 18.69 14.22
C MET A 163 -5.56 17.43 13.63
N ASP A 164 -4.62 16.83 14.37
CA ASP A 164 -3.98 15.55 13.97
C ASP A 164 -5.00 14.41 13.85
N TRP A 165 -6.00 14.36 14.74
CA TRP A 165 -7.11 13.42 14.63
C TRP A 165 -7.97 13.66 13.38
N PHE A 166 -8.39 14.90 13.13
CA PHE A 166 -9.17 15.26 11.93
C PHE A 166 -8.41 14.91 10.65
N ILE A 167 -7.13 15.25 10.57
CA ILE A 167 -6.28 14.89 9.43
C ILE A 167 -6.20 13.37 9.26
N SER A 168 -6.03 12.63 10.37
CA SER A 168 -5.95 11.18 10.34
C SER A 168 -7.22 10.52 9.81
N PHE A 169 -8.41 10.98 10.24
CA PHE A 169 -9.69 10.51 9.71
C PHE A 169 -9.88 10.94 8.25
N GLY A 170 -9.51 12.16 7.90
CA GLY A 170 -9.58 12.67 6.54
C GLY A 170 -8.74 11.82 5.57
N ILE A 171 -7.48 11.56 5.92
CA ILE A 171 -6.60 10.70 5.10
C ILE A 171 -7.16 9.28 5.02
N PHE A 172 -7.68 8.73 6.13
CA PHE A 172 -8.30 7.40 6.12
C PHE A 172 -9.45 7.34 5.12
N GLY A 173 -10.39 8.28 5.17
CA GLY A 173 -11.51 8.35 4.24
C GLY A 173 -11.08 8.52 2.78
N VAL A 174 -10.14 9.42 2.52
CA VAL A 174 -9.61 9.65 1.17
C VAL A 174 -8.90 8.40 0.62
N VAL A 175 -8.12 7.70 1.44
CA VAL A 175 -7.45 6.44 1.00
C VAL A 175 -8.47 5.36 0.62
N LEU A 176 -9.59 5.26 1.33
CA LEU A 176 -10.66 4.32 0.95
C LEU A 176 -11.26 4.65 -0.43
N LEU A 177 -11.49 5.94 -0.72
CA LEU A 177 -11.94 6.37 -2.04
C LEU A 177 -10.89 6.08 -3.12
N ILE A 178 -9.62 6.27 -2.80
CA ILE A 178 -8.49 5.94 -3.68
C ILE A 178 -8.47 4.44 -3.99
N VAL A 179 -8.70 3.55 -3.02
CA VAL A 179 -8.77 2.09 -3.24
C VAL A 179 -9.88 1.75 -4.26
N ALA A 180 -11.08 2.30 -4.08
CA ALA A 180 -12.17 2.06 -5.02
C ALA A 180 -11.81 2.54 -6.44
N TYR A 181 -11.22 3.74 -6.56
CA TYR A 181 -10.73 4.27 -7.83
C TYR A 181 -9.63 3.42 -8.46
N GLN A 182 -8.63 2.99 -7.67
CA GLN A 182 -7.52 2.16 -8.16
C GLN A 182 -8.01 0.83 -8.73
N VAL A 183 -8.93 0.14 -8.03
CA VAL A 183 -9.47 -1.14 -8.50
C VAL A 183 -10.35 -0.93 -9.74
N TRP A 184 -11.17 0.12 -9.78
CA TRP A 184 -11.92 0.49 -10.98
C TRP A 184 -10.98 0.77 -12.16
N PHE A 185 -9.88 1.48 -11.92
CA PHE A 185 -8.86 1.79 -12.94
C PHE A 185 -8.17 0.53 -13.48
N VAL A 186 -7.82 -0.42 -12.60
CA VAL A 186 -7.30 -1.75 -13.01
C VAL A 186 -8.29 -2.44 -13.94
N LYS A 187 -9.59 -2.40 -13.61
CA LYS A 187 -10.65 -2.98 -14.45
C LYS A 187 -10.74 -2.30 -15.83
N GLN A 188 -10.56 -0.98 -15.91
CA GLN A 188 -10.56 -0.27 -17.20
C GLN A 188 -9.35 -0.66 -18.07
N ILE A 189 -8.15 -0.75 -17.48
CA ILE A 189 -6.95 -1.22 -18.18
C ILE A 189 -7.16 -2.67 -18.65
N ALA A 190 -7.72 -3.52 -17.82
CA ALA A 190 -8.04 -4.91 -18.14
C ALA A 190 -9.01 -5.04 -19.33
N ALA A 191 -9.94 -4.11 -19.49
CA ALA A 191 -10.88 -4.09 -20.60
C ALA A 191 -10.22 -3.71 -21.94
N SER A 192 -9.06 -3.07 -21.92
CA SER A 192 -8.30 -2.69 -23.13
C SER A 192 -7.30 -3.76 -23.60
N GLY A 193 -7.16 -4.87 -22.87
CA GLY A 193 -6.29 -6.00 -23.22
C GLY A 193 -5.67 -6.68 -21.99
N ASP A 194 -4.80 -7.67 -22.26
CA ASP A 194 -4.05 -8.32 -21.17
C ASP A 194 -2.94 -7.39 -20.66
N ILE A 195 -2.72 -7.44 -19.34
CA ILE A 195 -1.66 -6.66 -18.69
C ILE A 195 -0.39 -7.50 -18.52
N THR A 196 0.74 -6.88 -18.78
CA THR A 196 2.06 -7.48 -18.52
C THR A 196 2.29 -7.65 -17.01
N THR A 197 3.22 -8.53 -16.64
CA THR A 197 3.63 -8.69 -15.24
C THR A 197 4.14 -7.37 -14.63
N GLY A 198 4.88 -6.57 -15.41
CA GLY A 198 5.36 -5.28 -14.97
C GLY A 198 4.24 -4.29 -14.66
N GLU A 199 3.23 -4.19 -15.53
CA GLU A 199 2.04 -3.35 -15.31
C GLU A 199 1.25 -3.83 -14.08
N ALA A 200 1.09 -5.16 -13.93
CA ALA A 200 0.44 -5.73 -12.75
C ALA A 200 1.17 -5.35 -11.45
N MET A 201 2.51 -5.37 -11.43
CA MET A 201 3.30 -4.93 -10.28
C MET A 201 3.14 -3.42 -9.99
N TYR A 202 3.08 -2.55 -11.01
CA TYR A 202 2.82 -1.12 -10.81
C TYR A 202 1.46 -0.87 -10.17
N LEU A 203 0.43 -1.54 -10.67
CA LEU A 203 -0.93 -1.43 -10.13
C LEU A 203 -1.01 -2.03 -8.72
N ALA A 204 -0.36 -3.16 -8.49
CA ALA A 204 -0.27 -3.80 -7.18
C ALA A 204 0.45 -2.92 -6.15
N PHE A 205 1.50 -2.22 -6.56
CA PHE A 205 2.25 -1.31 -5.68
C PHE A 205 1.37 -0.20 -5.11
N SER A 206 0.53 0.41 -5.93
CA SER A 206 -0.39 1.46 -5.48
C SER A 206 -1.45 0.93 -4.49
N LEU A 207 -2.01 -0.26 -4.75
CA LEU A 207 -2.95 -0.93 -3.85
C LEU A 207 -2.28 -1.35 -2.53
N TYR A 208 -1.05 -1.87 -2.61
CA TYR A 208 -0.25 -2.23 -1.46
C TYR A 208 0.00 -1.03 -0.52
N ILE A 209 0.42 0.12 -1.08
CA ILE A 209 0.61 1.35 -0.28
C ILE A 209 -0.71 1.78 0.36
N SER A 210 -1.83 1.74 -0.37
CA SER A 210 -3.14 2.07 0.17
C SER A 210 -3.53 1.15 1.32
N PHE A 211 -3.27 -0.17 1.19
CA PHE A 211 -3.52 -1.13 2.27
C PHE A 211 -2.69 -0.83 3.53
N ILE A 212 -1.39 -0.60 3.38
CA ILE A 212 -0.51 -0.26 4.51
C ILE A 212 -0.96 1.03 5.20
N ASN A 213 -1.39 2.04 4.45
CA ASN A 213 -1.94 3.27 5.02
C ASN A 213 -3.21 3.02 5.83
N ILE A 214 -4.15 2.22 5.33
CA ILE A 214 -5.37 1.81 6.04
C ILE A 214 -5.00 1.07 7.32
N PHE A 215 -4.11 0.09 7.22
CA PHE A 215 -3.66 -0.73 8.36
C PHE A 215 -3.05 0.12 9.49
N LEU A 216 -2.11 1.00 9.16
CA LEU A 216 -1.47 1.84 10.16
C LEU A 216 -2.44 2.81 10.84
N ARG A 217 -3.45 3.31 10.10
CA ARG A 217 -4.47 4.18 10.69
C ARG A 217 -5.44 3.43 11.58
N ILE A 218 -5.90 2.25 11.17
CA ILE A 218 -6.75 1.40 12.01
C ILE A 218 -6.01 0.99 13.28
N LEU A 219 -4.74 0.59 13.16
CA LEU A 219 -3.90 0.26 14.32
C LEU A 219 -3.80 1.44 15.30
N ARG A 220 -3.58 2.66 14.78
CA ARG A 220 -3.55 3.89 15.59
C ARG A 220 -4.88 4.16 16.26
N PHE A 221 -6.02 3.99 15.56
CA PHE A 221 -7.35 4.19 16.13
C PHE A 221 -7.67 3.19 17.23
N LEU A 222 -7.31 1.91 17.06
CA LEU A 222 -7.47 0.89 18.07
C LEU A 222 -6.60 1.17 19.32
N ALA A 223 -5.37 1.62 19.12
CA ALA A 223 -4.47 1.98 20.22
C ALA A 223 -5.03 3.13 21.06
N ALA A 224 -5.57 4.16 20.40
CA ALA A 224 -6.16 5.30 21.08
C ALA A 224 -7.44 4.94 21.85
N SER A 225 -8.31 4.09 21.28
CA SER A 225 -9.54 3.65 21.97
C SER A 225 -9.23 2.87 23.25
N ARG A 226 -8.18 2.03 23.25
CA ARG A 226 -7.76 1.28 24.46
C ARG A 226 -7.15 2.19 25.54
N SER A 227 -6.48 3.26 25.15
CA SER A 227 -5.92 4.23 26.12
C SER A 227 -6.99 5.06 26.82
N SER A 228 -8.10 5.37 26.14
CA SER A 228 -9.24 6.10 26.72
C SER A 228 -10.08 5.26 27.69
N GLY A 229 -10.14 3.95 27.51
CA GLY A 229 -10.91 3.04 28.38
C GLY A 229 -10.21 2.66 29.70
N ARG A 230 -8.96 3.09 29.90
CA ARG A 230 -8.17 2.86 31.14
C ARG A 230 -8.13 4.05 32.10
N ARG A 231 -8.84 5.10 31.81
CA ARG A 231 -9.08 6.25 32.70
C ARG A 231 -10.48 6.15 33.26
#